data_41cd9de0a1573a4947bd9375f721f48b
#
_entry.id   41cd9de0a1573a4947bd9375f721f48b
#
_cell.length_a   1.000
_cell.length_b   1.000
_cell.length_c   1.000
_cell.angle_alpha   90.00
_cell.angle_beta   90.00
_cell.angle_gamma   90.00
#
_symmetry.space_group_name_H-M   'P 1'
#
loop_
_entity.id
_entity.type
_entity.pdbx_description
1 polymer ?
#
loop_
_entity_poly.entity_id
_entity_poly.type
_entity_poly.pdbx_seq_one_letter_code
_entity_poly.pdbx_strand_id
1 'polypeptide(L)'
;IQVPTLRLNTVTHLKPFQREDWPAALAALPQATQFAWRARIDRLQQLMAIDPTFSKWSVFLIERLLARGVPIGAGTDTPIGLGIPGYSLHTELEFLVQGGMTPQQALYAATITPAEFFNMADTRGRLTKGMRADLVLLKDNPLTDIRHSRSVEAVMLAGEWVRK
;
A
#
# COMPACT_ATOMS: atom_id res chain seq x y z
N ILE A 1 2.59 -17.20 -4.12
CA ILE A 1 2.57 -15.73 -4.05
C ILE A 1 3.55 -15.24 -3.00
N GLN A 2 4.22 -14.14 -3.27
CA GLN A 2 5.09 -13.44 -2.32
C GLN A 2 4.45 -12.11 -1.94
N VAL A 3 4.37 -11.82 -0.64
CA VAL A 3 3.85 -10.54 -0.11
C VAL A 3 5.00 -9.85 0.64
N PRO A 4 5.72 -8.93 0.00
CA PRO A 4 7.00 -8.42 0.52
C PRO A 4 6.87 -7.42 1.66
N THR A 5 5.73 -6.74 1.81
CA THR A 5 5.47 -5.76 2.88
C THR A 5 6.58 -4.69 2.96
N LEU A 6 6.92 -4.12 1.81
CA LEU A 6 8.06 -3.19 1.67
C LEU A 6 7.91 -1.95 2.55
N ARG A 7 6.67 -1.46 2.68
CA ARG A 7 6.41 -0.29 3.52
C ARG A 7 6.81 -0.53 4.99
N LEU A 8 6.71 -1.77 5.50
CA LEU A 8 7.17 -2.11 6.85
C LEU A 8 8.69 -2.26 6.90
N ASN A 9 9.28 -2.93 5.92
CA ASN A 9 10.72 -3.13 5.85
C ASN A 9 11.51 -1.83 5.70
N THR A 10 10.86 -0.78 5.18
CA THR A 10 11.47 0.53 4.97
C THR A 10 11.18 1.55 6.07
N VAL A 11 10.28 1.25 7.03
CA VAL A 11 9.80 2.21 8.04
C VAL A 11 10.89 2.83 8.91
N THR A 12 11.96 2.11 9.14
CA THR A 12 13.10 2.59 9.95
C THR A 12 13.99 3.56 9.19
N HIS A 13 14.02 3.44 7.88
CA HIS A 13 14.81 4.29 6.99
C HIS A 13 13.97 5.41 6.38
N LEU A 14 12.78 5.10 5.88
CA LEU A 14 11.85 6.05 5.29
C LEU A 14 10.66 6.22 6.23
N LYS A 15 10.81 7.11 7.19
CA LYS A 15 9.84 7.33 8.27
C LYS A 15 8.50 7.82 7.72
N PRO A 16 7.40 7.06 7.89
CA PRO A 16 6.11 7.39 7.26
C PRO A 16 5.56 8.75 7.72
N PHE A 17 5.81 9.14 8.97
CA PHE A 17 5.36 10.41 9.54
C PHE A 17 6.11 11.65 9.00
N GLN A 18 7.13 11.48 8.17
CA GLN A 18 7.81 12.56 7.45
C GLN A 18 7.17 12.84 6.09
N ARG A 19 6.20 12.06 5.66
CA ARG A 19 5.44 12.33 4.44
C ARG A 19 4.47 13.49 4.67
N GLU A 20 4.33 14.34 3.66
CA GLU A 20 3.46 15.53 3.71
C GLU A 20 1.98 15.17 3.99
N ASP A 21 1.50 14.06 3.43
CA ASP A 21 0.13 13.58 3.55
C ASP A 21 -0.16 12.79 4.85
N TRP A 22 0.88 12.41 5.60
CA TRP A 22 0.75 11.62 6.82
C TRP A 22 -0.10 12.25 7.94
N PRO A 23 0.03 13.58 8.25
CA PRO A 23 -0.77 14.19 9.33
C PRO A 23 -2.27 14.06 9.10
N ALA A 24 -2.74 14.22 7.87
CA ALA A 24 -4.15 14.07 7.52
C ALA A 24 -4.61 12.62 7.68
N ALA A 25 -3.79 11.64 7.27
CA ALA A 25 -4.08 10.23 7.44
C ALA A 25 -4.12 9.82 8.93
N LEU A 26 -3.21 10.33 9.75
CA LEU A 26 -3.20 10.10 11.20
C LEU A 26 -4.44 10.69 11.87
N ALA A 27 -4.89 11.87 11.46
CA ALA A 27 -6.06 12.53 12.01
C ALA A 27 -7.37 11.76 11.77
N ALA A 28 -7.42 10.89 10.76
CA ALA A 28 -8.55 10.03 10.48
C ALA A 28 -8.68 8.82 11.44
N LEU A 29 -7.64 8.54 12.24
CA LEU A 29 -7.67 7.44 13.20
C LEU A 29 -8.36 7.82 14.52
N PRO A 30 -8.83 6.83 15.32
CA PRO A 30 -9.35 7.09 16.67
C PRO A 30 -8.34 7.85 17.54
N GLN A 31 -8.82 8.78 18.37
CA GLN A 31 -7.98 9.64 19.21
C GLN A 31 -6.99 8.87 20.10
N ALA A 32 -7.43 7.74 20.67
CA ALA A 32 -6.56 6.88 21.49
C ALA A 32 -5.36 6.36 20.69
N THR A 33 -5.58 5.98 19.42
CA THR A 33 -4.51 5.53 18.51
C THR A 33 -3.57 6.68 18.16
N GLN A 34 -4.13 7.86 17.86
CA GLN A 34 -3.33 9.06 17.57
C GLN A 34 -2.40 9.39 18.75
N PHE A 35 -2.93 9.37 19.97
CA PHE A 35 -2.16 9.65 21.18
C PHE A 35 -1.02 8.63 21.39
N ALA A 36 -1.33 7.34 21.33
CA ALA A 36 -0.32 6.28 21.48
C ALA A 36 0.79 6.36 20.41
N TRP A 37 0.42 6.74 19.18
CA TRP A 37 1.38 6.84 18.09
C TRP A 37 2.27 8.08 18.17
N ARG A 38 1.79 9.19 18.72
CA ARG A 38 2.63 10.39 18.96
C ARG A 38 3.85 10.05 19.83
N ALA A 39 3.64 9.38 20.95
CA ALA A 39 4.74 8.95 21.80
C ALA A 39 5.73 8.00 21.10
N ARG A 40 5.21 7.15 20.20
CA ARG A 40 6.04 6.25 19.40
C ARG A 40 6.81 7.00 18.31
N ILE A 41 6.20 8.01 17.67
CA ILE A 41 6.84 8.87 16.68
C ILE A 41 8.00 9.62 17.33
N ASP A 42 7.80 10.24 18.49
CA ASP A 42 8.83 10.97 19.23
C ASP A 42 10.05 10.07 19.50
N ARG A 43 9.82 8.82 19.91
CA ARG A 43 10.89 7.84 20.09
C ARG A 43 11.61 7.50 18.79
N LEU A 44 10.87 7.30 17.69
CA LEU A 44 11.45 6.98 16.38
C LEU A 44 12.24 8.16 15.79
N GLN A 45 11.85 9.40 16.11
CA GLN A 45 12.59 10.61 15.70
C GLN A 45 13.96 10.70 16.38
N GLN A 46 14.06 10.22 17.62
CA GLN A 46 15.30 10.23 18.40
C GLN A 46 16.27 9.11 18.00
N LEU A 47 15.79 8.08 17.28
CA LEU A 47 16.68 7.03 16.80
C LEU A 47 17.63 7.59 15.74
N MET A 48 18.91 7.32 15.91
CA MET A 48 19.95 7.62 14.93
C MET A 48 19.61 6.95 13.59
N ALA A 49 20.19 7.49 12.50
CA ALA A 49 20.03 6.89 11.18
C ALA A 49 20.36 5.39 11.21
N ILE A 50 19.36 4.56 10.94
CA ILE A 50 19.53 3.11 10.87
C ILE A 50 20.13 2.77 9.51
N ASP A 51 21.00 1.78 9.47
CA ASP A 51 21.59 1.25 8.24
C ASP A 51 20.46 0.88 7.25
N PRO A 52 20.43 1.49 6.07
CA PRO A 52 19.39 1.26 5.06
C PRO A 52 19.57 -0.05 4.27
N THR A 53 20.59 -0.86 4.56
CA THR A 53 20.93 -2.05 3.78
C THR A 53 19.77 -3.00 3.63
N PHE A 54 19.09 -3.35 4.74
CA PHE A 54 17.93 -4.25 4.70
C PHE A 54 16.78 -3.66 3.88
N SER A 55 16.49 -2.38 4.05
CA SER A 55 15.46 -1.65 3.33
C SER A 55 15.74 -1.66 1.81
N LYS A 56 16.95 -1.32 1.41
CA LYS A 56 17.38 -1.32 0.00
C LYS A 56 17.36 -2.73 -0.59
N TRP A 57 17.83 -3.72 0.17
CA TRP A 57 17.81 -5.12 -0.24
C TRP A 57 16.37 -5.63 -0.45
N SER A 58 15.44 -5.27 0.44
CA SER A 58 14.04 -5.66 0.31
C SER A 58 13.41 -5.13 -0.98
N VAL A 59 13.69 -3.88 -1.37
CA VAL A 59 13.23 -3.30 -2.63
C VAL A 59 13.91 -4.00 -3.84
N PHE A 60 15.23 -4.20 -3.78
CA PHE A 60 15.99 -4.89 -4.83
C PHE A 60 15.49 -6.32 -5.07
N LEU A 61 15.03 -7.02 -4.02
CA LEU A 61 14.50 -8.39 -4.15
C LEU A 61 13.29 -8.45 -5.09
N ILE A 62 12.50 -7.39 -5.20
CA ILE A 62 11.35 -7.34 -6.10
C ILE A 62 11.76 -7.57 -7.55
N GLU A 63 12.81 -6.89 -8.01
CA GLU A 63 13.34 -7.09 -9.37
C GLU A 63 13.70 -8.56 -9.62
N ARG A 64 14.32 -9.22 -8.63
CA ARG A 64 14.71 -10.62 -8.72
C ARG A 64 13.53 -11.59 -8.74
N LEU A 65 12.48 -11.28 -7.99
CA LEU A 65 11.25 -12.05 -7.99
C LEU A 65 10.50 -11.90 -9.32
N LEU A 66 10.41 -10.67 -9.84
CA LEU A 66 9.81 -10.39 -11.16
C LEU A 66 10.53 -11.12 -12.28
N ALA A 67 11.87 -11.09 -12.30
CA ALA A 67 12.68 -11.78 -13.30
C ALA A 67 12.49 -13.30 -13.30
N ARG A 68 11.96 -13.87 -12.21
CA ARG A 68 11.64 -15.31 -12.07
C ARG A 68 10.15 -15.61 -12.23
N GLY A 69 9.33 -14.63 -12.58
CA GLY A 69 7.89 -14.82 -12.74
C GLY A 69 7.15 -15.16 -11.43
N VAL A 70 7.73 -14.80 -10.26
CA VAL A 70 7.07 -15.05 -8.97
C VAL A 70 5.89 -14.11 -8.81
N PRO A 71 4.66 -14.60 -8.58
CA PRO A 71 3.51 -13.74 -8.32
C PRO A 71 3.72 -12.93 -7.04
N ILE A 72 3.50 -11.61 -7.13
CA ILE A 72 3.65 -10.68 -6.00
C ILE A 72 2.29 -10.09 -5.65
N GLY A 73 1.93 -10.17 -4.36
CA GLY A 73 0.77 -9.51 -3.78
C GLY A 73 1.18 -8.29 -2.96
N ALA A 74 0.41 -7.21 -3.01
CA ALA A 74 0.62 -6.06 -2.15
C ALA A 74 0.06 -6.32 -0.75
N GLY A 75 0.86 -6.09 0.27
CA GLY A 75 0.48 -6.22 1.68
C GLY A 75 1.15 -5.19 2.55
N THR A 76 0.53 -4.84 3.68
CA THR A 76 0.99 -3.73 4.51
C THR A 76 1.36 -4.11 5.93
N ASP A 77 0.91 -5.27 6.40
CA ASP A 77 1.05 -5.69 7.81
C ASP A 77 0.60 -4.59 8.80
N THR A 78 -0.50 -3.92 8.45
CA THR A 78 -1.11 -2.88 9.28
C THR A 78 -1.74 -3.51 10.53
N PRO A 79 -1.57 -2.95 11.75
CA PRO A 79 -1.03 -1.61 12.07
C PRO A 79 0.45 -1.55 12.45
N ILE A 80 1.22 -2.61 12.23
CA ILE A 80 2.64 -2.67 12.61
C ILE A 80 3.41 -1.53 11.90
N GLY A 81 4.45 -1.00 12.56
CA GLY A 81 5.30 0.05 11.99
C GLY A 81 4.55 1.33 11.59
N LEU A 82 3.58 1.76 12.41
CA LEU A 82 2.75 2.93 12.13
C LEU A 82 1.96 2.81 10.80
N GLY A 83 1.55 1.59 10.44
CA GLY A 83 0.71 1.35 9.27
C GLY A 83 -0.72 1.82 9.47
N ILE A 84 -1.21 2.72 8.62
CA ILE A 84 -2.58 3.23 8.64
C ILE A 84 -3.43 2.42 7.65
N PRO A 85 -4.57 1.82 8.09
CA PRO A 85 -5.48 1.13 7.19
C PRO A 85 -5.88 2.00 5.99
N GLY A 86 -5.88 1.41 4.79
CA GLY A 86 -6.13 2.13 3.54
C GLY A 86 -4.92 2.95 3.07
N TYR A 87 -4.45 3.89 3.86
CA TYR A 87 -3.34 4.78 3.52
C TYR A 87 -2.03 4.05 3.20
N SER A 88 -1.66 3.06 4.03
CA SER A 88 -0.36 2.39 3.90
C SER A 88 -0.24 1.49 2.66
N LEU A 89 -1.36 1.05 2.08
CA LEU A 89 -1.35 0.29 0.84
C LEU A 89 -0.77 1.12 -0.32
N HIS A 90 -1.12 2.40 -0.40
CA HIS A 90 -0.56 3.28 -1.44
C HIS A 90 0.96 3.39 -1.33
N THR A 91 1.51 3.42 -0.11
CA THR A 91 2.96 3.41 0.11
C THR A 91 3.59 2.08 -0.35
N GLU A 92 2.93 0.96 -0.11
CA GLU A 92 3.39 -0.34 -0.61
C GLU A 92 3.44 -0.37 -2.15
N LEU A 93 2.39 0.15 -2.82
CA LEU A 93 2.36 0.25 -4.28
C LEU A 93 3.51 1.11 -4.83
N GLU A 94 3.82 2.23 -4.17
CA GLU A 94 4.95 3.08 -4.54
C GLU A 94 6.29 2.31 -4.47
N PHE A 95 6.50 1.52 -3.40
CA PHE A 95 7.71 0.70 -3.25
C PHE A 95 7.78 -0.46 -4.24
N LEU A 96 6.65 -1.08 -4.58
CA LEU A 96 6.62 -2.11 -5.62
C LEU A 96 7.05 -1.54 -6.98
N VAL A 97 6.59 -0.34 -7.33
CA VAL A 97 7.03 0.35 -8.56
C VAL A 97 8.51 0.74 -8.48
N GLN A 98 8.98 1.23 -7.33
CA GLN A 98 10.40 1.51 -7.11
C GLN A 98 11.27 0.26 -7.23
N GLY A 99 10.74 -0.91 -6.88
CA GLY A 99 11.37 -2.22 -7.03
C GLY A 99 11.31 -2.80 -8.45
N GLY A 100 10.80 -2.04 -9.44
CA GLY A 100 10.80 -2.43 -10.85
C GLY A 100 9.46 -2.89 -11.43
N MET A 101 8.37 -2.87 -10.66
CA MET A 101 7.03 -3.10 -11.23
C MET A 101 6.59 -1.89 -12.06
N THR A 102 5.85 -2.16 -13.14
CA THR A 102 5.04 -1.11 -13.74
C THR A 102 3.89 -0.71 -12.82
N PRO A 103 3.33 0.51 -12.93
CA PRO A 103 2.13 0.89 -12.18
C PRO A 103 0.97 -0.10 -12.33
N GLN A 104 0.78 -0.65 -13.52
CA GLN A 104 -0.24 -1.67 -13.78
C GLN A 104 0.02 -2.95 -12.99
N GLN A 105 1.27 -3.45 -12.96
CA GLN A 105 1.65 -4.63 -12.18
C GLN A 105 1.44 -4.41 -10.67
N ALA A 106 1.77 -3.21 -10.16
CA ALA A 106 1.54 -2.86 -8.77
C ALA A 106 0.04 -2.84 -8.41
N LEU A 107 -0.82 -2.30 -9.29
CA LEU A 107 -2.27 -2.36 -9.11
C LEU A 107 -2.79 -3.81 -9.15
N TYR A 108 -2.27 -4.64 -10.05
CA TYR A 108 -2.62 -6.07 -10.11
C TYR A 108 -2.22 -6.79 -8.82
N ALA A 109 -1.06 -6.47 -8.25
CA ALA A 109 -0.63 -7.00 -6.96
C ALA A 109 -1.59 -6.69 -5.80
N ALA A 110 -2.37 -5.60 -5.90
CA ALA A 110 -3.37 -5.22 -4.90
C ALA A 110 -4.80 -5.69 -5.23
N THR A 111 -5.05 -6.24 -6.42
CA THR A 111 -6.41 -6.55 -6.90
C THR A 111 -6.52 -7.97 -7.45
N ILE A 112 -6.00 -8.20 -8.64
CA ILE A 112 -6.14 -9.46 -9.39
C ILE A 112 -5.38 -10.60 -8.69
N THR A 113 -4.10 -10.37 -8.40
CA THR A 113 -3.21 -11.41 -7.84
C THR A 113 -3.73 -11.98 -6.51
N PRO A 114 -4.15 -11.18 -5.52
CA PRO A 114 -4.75 -11.72 -4.30
C PRO A 114 -6.10 -12.40 -4.57
N ALA A 115 -6.93 -11.88 -5.49
CA ALA A 115 -8.20 -12.52 -5.83
C ALA A 115 -7.98 -13.93 -6.42
N GLU A 116 -7.00 -14.09 -7.28
CA GLU A 116 -6.62 -15.41 -7.84
C GLU A 116 -6.07 -16.34 -6.75
N PHE A 117 -5.19 -15.84 -5.89
CA PHE A 117 -4.59 -16.63 -4.81
C PHE A 117 -5.64 -17.14 -3.81
N PHE A 118 -6.64 -16.33 -3.48
CA PHE A 118 -7.72 -16.70 -2.56
C PHE A 118 -8.91 -17.40 -3.24
N ASN A 119 -8.81 -17.76 -4.51
CA ASN A 119 -9.91 -18.36 -5.30
C ASN A 119 -11.16 -17.48 -5.34
N MET A 120 -11.00 -16.17 -5.47
CA MET A 120 -12.06 -15.17 -5.52
C MET A 120 -12.15 -14.47 -6.89
N ALA A 121 -11.36 -14.89 -7.87
CA ALA A 121 -11.23 -14.23 -9.17
C ALA A 121 -12.53 -14.23 -10.01
N ASP A 122 -13.47 -15.11 -9.70
CA ASP A 122 -14.79 -15.16 -10.35
C ASP A 122 -15.73 -14.05 -9.87
N THR A 123 -15.42 -13.42 -8.70
CA THR A 123 -16.31 -12.44 -8.08
C THR A 123 -15.69 -11.07 -7.87
N ARG A 124 -14.37 -10.96 -7.87
CA ARG A 124 -13.65 -9.70 -7.57
C ARG A 124 -12.24 -9.65 -8.17
N GLY A 125 -11.58 -8.51 -8.02
CA GLY A 125 -10.23 -8.26 -8.52
C GLY A 125 -10.20 -7.56 -9.89
N ARG A 126 -11.32 -7.54 -10.63
CA ARG A 126 -11.43 -6.92 -11.95
C ARG A 126 -12.74 -6.15 -12.12
N LEU A 127 -12.73 -5.16 -13.01
CA LEU A 127 -13.94 -4.47 -13.44
C LEU A 127 -14.51 -5.16 -14.67
N THR A 128 -15.35 -6.17 -14.45
CA THR A 128 -15.98 -6.96 -15.52
C THR A 128 -17.46 -7.21 -15.17
N LYS A 129 -18.32 -7.25 -16.17
CA LYS A 129 -19.76 -7.52 -15.99
C LYS A 129 -19.96 -8.84 -15.25
N GLY A 130 -20.80 -8.82 -14.22
CA GLY A 130 -21.11 -9.98 -13.37
C GLY A 130 -20.27 -10.09 -12.11
N MET A 131 -19.21 -9.28 -11.97
CA MET A 131 -18.44 -9.23 -10.75
C MET A 131 -19.08 -8.31 -9.71
N ARG A 132 -18.70 -8.49 -8.47
CA ARG A 132 -19.09 -7.62 -7.37
C ARG A 132 -18.57 -6.20 -7.62
N ALA A 133 -19.44 -5.23 -7.48
CA ALA A 133 -19.11 -3.83 -7.69
C ALA A 133 -18.40 -3.23 -6.46
N ASP A 134 -17.17 -3.67 -6.22
CA ASP A 134 -16.23 -3.08 -5.27
C ASP A 134 -15.21 -2.29 -6.09
N LEU A 135 -15.27 -0.94 -6.06
CA LEU A 135 -14.40 -0.12 -6.89
C LEU A 135 -14.02 1.20 -6.21
N VAL A 136 -12.91 1.74 -6.64
CA VAL A 136 -12.41 3.05 -6.24
C VAL A 136 -12.31 3.92 -7.48
N LEU A 137 -12.97 5.09 -7.46
CA LEU A 137 -12.82 6.13 -8.46
C LEU A 137 -11.68 7.05 -8.05
N LEU A 138 -10.73 7.23 -8.94
CA LEU A 138 -9.56 8.09 -8.74
C LEU A 138 -9.70 9.35 -9.62
N LYS A 139 -9.27 10.49 -9.11
CA LYS A 139 -9.24 11.75 -9.87
C LYS A 139 -8.16 11.72 -10.94
N ASP A 140 -7.00 11.15 -10.62
CA ASP A 140 -5.83 11.14 -11.51
C ASP A 140 -5.50 9.70 -11.93
N ASN A 141 -4.82 9.54 -13.07
CA ASN A 141 -4.52 8.23 -13.64
C ASN A 141 -3.33 7.54 -12.94
N PRO A 142 -3.54 6.45 -12.18
CA PRO A 142 -2.47 5.74 -11.48
C PRO A 142 -1.53 4.96 -12.41
N LEU A 143 -1.88 4.79 -13.68
CA LEU A 143 -1.01 4.13 -14.67
C LEU A 143 0.12 5.06 -15.15
N THR A 144 -0.08 6.38 -15.05
CA THR A 144 0.97 7.36 -15.37
C THR A 144 1.90 7.61 -14.19
N ASP A 145 1.37 7.56 -12.97
CA ASP A 145 2.11 7.68 -11.72
C ASP A 145 1.34 6.93 -10.63
N ILE A 146 1.95 5.93 -10.05
CA ILE A 146 1.31 5.10 -9.02
C ILE A 146 0.87 5.91 -7.79
N ARG A 147 1.50 7.06 -7.51
CA ARG A 147 1.12 7.99 -6.43
C ARG A 147 -0.31 8.52 -6.60
N HIS A 148 -0.82 8.55 -7.83
CA HIS A 148 -2.21 8.91 -8.14
C HIS A 148 -3.23 7.91 -7.57
N SER A 149 -2.82 6.73 -7.14
CA SER A 149 -3.69 5.81 -6.39
C SER A 149 -4.27 6.44 -5.11
N ARG A 150 -3.64 7.52 -4.59
CA ARG A 150 -4.11 8.29 -3.43
C ARG A 150 -5.19 9.32 -3.76
N SER A 151 -5.41 9.65 -5.03
CA SER A 151 -6.39 10.67 -5.47
C SER A 151 -7.83 10.14 -5.45
N VAL A 152 -8.22 9.51 -4.33
CA VAL A 152 -9.52 8.85 -4.16
C VAL A 152 -10.64 9.88 -4.15
N GLU A 153 -11.50 9.84 -5.18
CA GLU A 153 -12.67 10.68 -5.31
C GLU A 153 -13.90 10.00 -4.72
N ALA A 154 -14.14 8.73 -5.08
CA ALA A 154 -15.28 7.97 -4.58
C ALA A 154 -14.93 6.50 -4.35
N VAL A 155 -15.69 5.84 -3.47
CA VAL A 155 -15.56 4.42 -3.17
C VAL A 155 -16.93 3.76 -3.23
N MET A 156 -17.04 2.66 -3.95
CA MET A 156 -18.22 1.80 -4.00
C MET A 156 -17.91 0.44 -3.39
N LEU A 157 -18.82 -0.05 -2.57
CA LEU A 157 -18.74 -1.37 -1.94
C LEU A 157 -20.06 -2.11 -2.19
N ALA A 158 -19.96 -3.27 -2.82
CA ALA A 158 -21.12 -4.11 -3.18
C ALA A 158 -22.21 -3.35 -3.98
N GLY A 159 -21.82 -2.40 -4.82
CA GLY A 159 -22.73 -1.59 -5.62
C GLY A 159 -23.24 -0.33 -4.96
N GLU A 160 -22.91 -0.09 -3.68
CA GLU A 160 -23.33 1.11 -2.93
C GLU A 160 -22.18 2.08 -2.73
N TRP A 161 -22.43 3.38 -2.94
CA TRP A 161 -21.46 4.42 -2.67
C TRP A 161 -21.28 4.63 -1.18
N VAL A 162 -20.09 4.34 -0.66
CA VAL A 162 -19.73 4.56 0.76
C VAL A 162 -18.98 5.87 0.96
N ARG A 163 -18.46 6.45 -0.11
CA ARG A 163 -17.84 7.79 -0.17
C ARG A 163 -18.07 8.39 -1.55
N LYS A 164 -18.48 9.67 -1.59
CA LYS A 164 -18.59 10.53 -2.78
C LYS A 164 -17.85 11.83 -2.54
#